data_0871aa7d21e15e55ee9692b765dcd0c9
#
_entry.id   0871aa7d21e15e55ee9692b765dcd0c9
#
_cell.length_a   1.000
_cell.length_b   1.000
_cell.length_c   1.000
_cell.angle_alpha   90.00
_cell.angle_beta   90.00
_cell.angle_gamma   90.00
#
_symmetry.space_group_name_H-M   'P 1'
#
loop_
_entity.id
_entity.type
_entity.pdbx_description
1 polymer ?
#
loop_
_entity_poly.entity_id
_entity_poly.type
_entity_poly.pdbx_seq_one_letter_code
_entity_poly.pdbx_strand_id
1 'polypeptide(L)'
;NVEHEATLMSILCAPTGSGKESITQPINHIMADIRARDAEQRERERAWKDECNRKGSNKDKRERPEGLVIQEVNIDMTNPAFVLRMKEAENHFLYAKINELNLFDALKGKTNQHFRIMELAFDIGNYGQDRVGVQSVTETVKVRFNWNACCTPKKCRDYFRRVVTDGPISRISFATIERRPCGSAMPIYGTYDAAFDEELKPYIDNLLKARGLVDCPQAMKLAKKLVEENAEFARLSQNYVFENLSFRANVIAYLKACVLYVANGMKWEKSIEDFIRWSERYDLWCKLKLFGQMIYD
;
A
#
# COMPACT_ATOMS: atom_id res chain seq x y z
N ASN A 1 19.20 -14.80 -3.42
CA ASN A 1 17.98 -14.86 -2.60
C ASN A 1 17.84 -13.51 -1.92
N VAL A 2 16.86 -12.72 -2.35
CA VAL A 2 16.48 -11.47 -1.70
C VAL A 2 15.18 -11.75 -0.95
N GLU A 3 15.19 -11.50 0.36
CA GLU A 3 13.97 -11.56 1.16
C GLU A 3 13.13 -10.33 0.87
N HIS A 4 11.83 -10.54 0.70
CA HIS A 4 10.83 -9.48 0.54
C HIS A 4 9.83 -9.52 1.68
N GLU A 5 9.38 -8.37 2.13
CA GLU A 5 8.24 -8.28 3.02
C GLU A 5 6.95 -8.03 2.20
N ALA A 6 5.79 -8.31 2.80
CA ALA A 6 4.50 -8.20 2.11
C ALA A 6 4.05 -6.74 1.93
N THR A 7 4.87 -5.93 1.25
CA THR A 7 4.53 -4.55 0.91
C THR A 7 3.74 -4.51 -0.39
N LEU A 8 2.51 -4.03 -0.32
CA LEU A 8 1.63 -3.85 -1.46
C LEU A 8 1.07 -2.43 -1.45
N MET A 9 1.38 -1.69 -2.50
CA MET A 9 0.90 -0.32 -2.71
C MET A 9 0.06 -0.30 -3.98
N SER A 10 -1.08 0.39 -3.96
CA SER A 10 -1.95 0.41 -5.13
C SER A 10 -2.63 1.76 -5.35
N ILE A 11 -2.89 2.06 -6.62
CA ILE A 11 -3.62 3.25 -7.03
C ILE A 11 -4.76 2.86 -7.97
N LEU A 12 -5.97 3.31 -7.63
CA LEU A 12 -7.13 3.26 -8.50
C LEU A 12 -7.29 4.59 -9.23
N CYS A 13 -6.95 4.62 -10.51
CA CYS A 13 -7.12 5.77 -11.37
C CYS A 13 -8.42 5.68 -12.15
N ALA A 14 -9.38 6.53 -11.84
CA ALA A 14 -10.67 6.48 -12.54
C ALA A 14 -11.29 7.88 -12.67
N PRO A 15 -12.11 8.12 -13.73
CA PRO A 15 -12.80 9.39 -13.91
C PRO A 15 -13.65 9.77 -12.71
N THR A 16 -14.00 11.05 -12.59
CA THR A 16 -14.96 11.50 -11.59
C THR A 16 -16.32 10.82 -11.83
N GLY A 17 -16.98 10.40 -10.75
CA GLY A 17 -18.28 9.72 -10.82
C GLY A 17 -18.22 8.26 -11.30
N SER A 18 -17.04 7.62 -11.35
CA SER A 18 -16.89 6.23 -11.76
C SER A 18 -17.08 5.21 -10.64
N GLY A 19 -17.39 5.64 -9.41
CA GLY A 19 -17.62 4.75 -8.28
C GLY A 19 -16.36 4.29 -7.56
N LYS A 20 -15.27 5.07 -7.57
CA LYS A 20 -14.03 4.75 -6.84
C LYS A 20 -14.26 4.42 -5.35
N GLU A 21 -15.29 5.00 -4.76
CA GLU A 21 -15.64 4.77 -3.35
C GLU A 21 -16.14 3.34 -3.05
N SER A 22 -16.49 2.55 -4.08
CA SER A 22 -16.95 1.18 -3.90
C SER A 22 -15.94 0.27 -3.20
N ILE A 23 -14.64 0.59 -3.27
CA ILE A 23 -13.58 -0.15 -2.56
C ILE A 23 -13.63 0.06 -1.03
N THR A 24 -14.36 1.05 -0.56
CA THR A 24 -14.40 1.40 0.88
C THR A 24 -15.05 0.31 1.71
N GLN A 25 -16.14 -0.27 1.23
CA GLN A 25 -16.85 -1.30 1.99
C GLN A 25 -16.02 -2.58 2.17
N PRO A 26 -15.44 -3.21 1.12
CA PRO A 26 -14.55 -4.36 1.31
C PRO A 26 -13.40 -4.05 2.28
N ILE A 27 -12.78 -2.88 2.17
CA ILE A 27 -11.71 -2.48 3.08
C ILE A 27 -12.20 -2.39 4.52
N ASN A 28 -13.40 -1.84 4.75
CA ASN A 28 -13.97 -1.75 6.09
C ASN A 28 -14.17 -3.13 6.73
N HIS A 29 -14.65 -4.11 5.96
CA HIS A 29 -14.80 -5.49 6.43
C HIS A 29 -13.46 -6.13 6.73
N ILE A 30 -12.49 -6.03 5.82
CA ILE A 30 -11.16 -6.62 5.98
C ILE A 30 -10.41 -6.02 7.18
N MET A 31 -10.57 -4.73 7.42
CA MET A 31 -9.84 -3.99 8.48
C MET A 31 -10.55 -3.97 9.83
N ALA A 32 -11.72 -4.57 9.96
CA ALA A 32 -12.56 -4.45 11.16
C ALA A 32 -11.82 -4.86 12.46
N ASP A 33 -11.14 -6.00 12.45
CA ASP A 33 -10.42 -6.50 13.65
C ASP A 33 -9.20 -5.63 13.98
N ILE A 34 -8.49 -5.14 12.97
CA ILE A 34 -7.36 -4.23 13.16
C ILE A 34 -7.85 -2.91 13.75
N ARG A 35 -8.95 -2.37 13.23
CA ARG A 35 -9.56 -1.13 13.74
C ARG A 35 -10.02 -1.24 15.19
N ALA A 36 -10.57 -2.39 15.57
CA ALA A 36 -10.96 -2.65 16.95
C ALA A 36 -9.75 -2.59 17.89
N ARG A 37 -8.63 -3.23 17.52
CA ARG A 37 -7.36 -3.16 18.27
C ARG A 37 -6.79 -1.74 18.31
N ASP A 38 -6.80 -1.04 17.18
CA ASP A 38 -6.33 0.33 17.07
C ASP A 38 -7.16 1.28 17.96
N ALA A 39 -8.47 1.05 18.08
CA ALA A 39 -9.36 1.88 18.91
C ALA A 39 -8.94 1.87 20.39
N GLU A 40 -8.56 0.71 20.93
CA GLU A 40 -8.05 0.59 22.32
C GLU A 40 -6.75 1.39 22.49
N GLN A 41 -5.84 1.29 21.52
CA GLN A 41 -4.56 2.01 21.60
C GLN A 41 -4.75 3.52 21.44
N ARG A 42 -5.68 3.95 20.59
CA ARG A 42 -6.03 5.37 20.44
C ARG A 42 -6.66 5.94 21.69
N GLU A 43 -7.45 5.16 22.43
CA GLU A 43 -8.01 5.60 23.72
C GLU A 43 -6.91 5.79 24.76
N ARG A 44 -5.95 4.88 24.85
CA ARG A 44 -4.76 5.02 25.71
C ARG A 44 -3.96 6.28 25.37
N GLU A 45 -3.76 6.54 24.07
CA GLU A 45 -3.07 7.75 23.62
C GLU A 45 -3.82 9.03 23.97
N ARG A 46 -5.16 9.05 23.83
CA ARG A 46 -6.00 10.19 24.22
C ARG A 46 -5.93 10.46 25.71
N ALA A 47 -6.11 9.41 26.52
CA ALA A 47 -6.04 9.54 27.97
C ALA A 47 -4.71 10.14 28.44
N TRP A 48 -3.60 9.70 27.85
CA TRP A 48 -2.28 10.28 28.10
C TRP A 48 -2.20 11.77 27.70
N LYS A 49 -2.69 12.14 26.51
CA LYS A 49 -2.71 13.53 26.04
C LYS A 49 -3.55 14.42 26.95
N ASP A 50 -4.73 13.95 27.35
CA ASP A 50 -5.63 14.69 28.22
C ASP A 50 -4.99 14.92 29.60
N GLU A 51 -4.31 13.92 30.13
CA GLU A 51 -3.60 14.05 31.41
C GLU A 51 -2.42 15.02 31.32
N CYS A 52 -1.63 14.98 30.25
CA CYS A 52 -0.57 15.96 29.98
C CYS A 52 -1.12 17.39 29.87
N ASN A 53 -2.28 17.56 29.24
CA ASN A 53 -2.90 18.87 29.04
C ASN A 53 -3.51 19.44 30.33
N ARG A 54 -4.07 18.61 31.23
CA ARG A 54 -4.69 19.05 32.50
C ARG A 54 -3.69 19.66 33.46
N LYS A 55 -2.44 19.24 33.45
CA LYS A 55 -1.45 19.65 34.45
C LYS A 55 -0.72 20.96 34.15
N GLY A 56 -0.96 21.63 33.04
CA GLY A 56 -0.58 23.03 32.73
C GLY A 56 0.89 23.43 32.93
N SER A 57 1.74 22.52 33.37
CA SER A 57 3.14 22.74 33.70
C SER A 57 4.04 21.82 32.90
N ASN A 58 5.05 22.41 32.28
CA ASN A 58 6.07 21.68 31.49
C ASN A 58 6.97 20.75 32.35
N LYS A 59 6.77 20.68 33.65
CA LYS A 59 7.66 19.97 34.57
C LYS A 59 7.29 18.50 34.83
N ASP A 60 6.03 18.11 34.61
CA ASP A 60 5.57 16.75 34.89
C ASP A 60 5.01 16.10 33.60
N LYS A 61 5.78 16.13 32.53
CA LYS A 61 5.40 15.38 31.33
C LYS A 61 5.52 13.90 31.63
N ARG A 62 4.37 13.21 31.75
CA ARG A 62 4.38 11.75 31.77
C ARG A 62 4.95 11.21 30.49
N GLU A 63 5.73 10.17 30.61
CA GLU A 63 6.25 9.46 29.46
C GLU A 63 5.08 8.95 28.59
N ARG A 64 5.29 8.97 27.30
CA ARG A 64 4.35 8.42 26.34
C ARG A 64 4.14 6.93 26.62
N PRO A 65 2.91 6.40 26.62
CA PRO A 65 2.68 4.99 26.88
C PRO A 65 3.45 4.11 25.90
N GLU A 66 4.05 3.05 26.40
CA GLU A 66 4.68 2.02 25.57
C GLU A 66 3.65 1.12 24.90
N GLY A 67 4.04 0.48 23.79
CA GLY A 67 3.21 -0.49 23.08
C GLY A 67 1.96 0.10 22.42
N LEU A 68 2.02 1.36 21.98
CA LEU A 68 0.94 2.00 21.22
C LEU A 68 0.96 1.53 19.75
N VAL A 69 0.64 0.26 19.53
CA VAL A 69 0.57 -0.31 18.18
C VAL A 69 -0.72 0.16 17.50
N ILE A 70 -0.61 1.14 16.61
CA ILE A 70 -1.71 1.63 15.76
C ILE A 70 -1.32 1.38 14.31
N GLN A 71 -2.07 0.52 13.64
CA GLN A 71 -1.73 0.06 12.29
C GLN A 71 -2.41 0.87 11.18
N GLU A 72 -3.69 1.22 11.33
CA GLU A 72 -4.35 2.09 10.36
C GLU A 72 -4.11 3.56 10.70
N VAL A 73 -3.49 4.29 9.79
CA VAL A 73 -3.08 5.67 9.98
C VAL A 73 -3.67 6.60 8.94
N ASN A 74 -3.87 7.86 9.31
CA ASN A 74 -4.15 8.91 8.35
C ASN A 74 -2.83 9.40 7.76
N ILE A 75 -2.75 9.50 6.45
CA ILE A 75 -1.54 9.98 5.76
C ILE A 75 -1.27 11.48 5.97
N ASP A 76 -2.28 12.25 6.39
CA ASP A 76 -2.11 13.65 6.74
C ASP A 76 -1.35 13.81 8.07
N MET A 77 -0.05 13.54 8.00
CA MET A 77 0.86 13.62 9.13
C MET A 77 2.24 14.12 8.69
N THR A 78 2.99 14.64 9.64
CA THR A 78 4.38 15.06 9.41
C THR A 78 5.33 13.86 9.36
N ASN A 79 6.50 14.02 8.73
CA ASN A 79 7.52 12.97 8.69
C ASN A 79 7.94 12.46 10.08
N PRO A 80 8.15 13.32 11.12
CA PRO A 80 8.40 12.84 12.47
C PRO A 80 7.27 11.99 13.05
N ALA A 81 6.02 12.37 12.80
CA ALA A 81 4.87 11.59 13.25
C ALA A 81 4.82 10.23 12.53
N PHE A 82 5.14 10.18 11.23
CA PHE A 82 5.24 8.93 10.48
C PHE A 82 6.32 8.01 11.05
N VAL A 83 7.51 8.54 11.33
CA VAL A 83 8.62 7.76 11.94
C VAL A 83 8.21 7.22 13.31
N LEU A 84 7.57 8.06 14.15
CA LEU A 84 7.10 7.64 15.47
C LEU A 84 6.04 6.52 15.37
N ARG A 85 5.04 6.67 14.49
CA ARG A 85 4.04 5.62 14.26
C ARG A 85 4.66 4.33 13.76
N MET A 86 5.65 4.40 12.87
CA MET A 86 6.37 3.24 12.36
C MET A 86 7.16 2.54 13.46
N LYS A 87 7.83 3.30 14.34
CA LYS A 87 8.53 2.77 15.52
C LYS A 87 7.56 2.07 16.48
N GLU A 88 6.46 2.72 16.81
CA GLU A 88 5.44 2.20 17.73
C GLU A 88 4.70 0.99 17.18
N ALA A 89 4.60 0.86 15.86
CA ALA A 89 4.02 -0.32 15.20
C ALA A 89 4.90 -1.57 15.34
N GLU A 90 6.13 -1.42 15.85
CA GLU A 90 7.08 -2.51 16.03
C GLU A 90 7.31 -3.28 14.72
N ASN A 91 6.89 -4.54 14.65
CA ASN A 91 7.01 -5.38 13.45
C ASN A 91 5.74 -5.44 12.59
N HIS A 92 4.73 -4.62 12.93
CA HIS A 92 3.50 -4.55 12.13
C HIS A 92 3.63 -3.56 10.98
N PHE A 93 2.85 -3.78 9.94
CA PHE A 93 2.72 -2.82 8.86
C PHE A 93 1.77 -1.69 9.26
N LEU A 94 2.14 -0.46 8.91
CA LEU A 94 1.17 0.63 8.82
C LEU A 94 0.36 0.49 7.53
N TYR A 95 -0.89 0.87 7.60
CA TYR A 95 -1.79 0.93 6.47
C TYR A 95 -2.49 2.28 6.39
N ALA A 96 -2.61 2.83 5.19
CA ALA A 96 -3.38 4.02 4.92
C ALA A 96 -4.31 3.83 3.71
N LYS A 97 -5.60 4.13 3.90
CA LYS A 97 -6.54 4.34 2.80
C LYS A 97 -6.53 5.83 2.45
N ILE A 98 -6.17 6.15 1.22
CA ILE A 98 -5.93 7.51 0.76
C ILE A 98 -6.98 7.85 -0.31
N ASN A 99 -7.92 8.71 0.05
CA ASN A 99 -9.01 9.07 -0.86
C ASN A 99 -8.55 9.91 -2.05
N GLU A 100 -7.51 10.71 -1.87
CA GLU A 100 -6.87 11.48 -2.93
C GLU A 100 -5.34 11.40 -2.83
N LEU A 101 -4.68 11.08 -3.94
CA LEU A 101 -3.24 10.84 -4.00
C LEU A 101 -2.40 12.02 -3.47
N ASN A 102 -2.85 13.25 -3.67
CA ASN A 102 -2.16 14.45 -3.20
C ASN A 102 -2.07 14.58 -1.67
N LEU A 103 -2.82 13.80 -0.90
CA LEU A 103 -2.66 13.76 0.57
C LEU A 103 -1.27 13.26 1.00
N PHE A 104 -0.55 12.54 0.15
CA PHE A 104 0.86 12.21 0.36
C PHE A 104 1.77 13.46 0.47
N ASP A 105 1.33 14.61 -0.01
CA ASP A 105 2.12 15.84 0.07
C ASP A 105 2.39 16.27 1.52
N ALA A 106 1.62 15.80 2.50
CA ALA A 106 1.92 15.97 3.92
C ALA A 106 3.31 15.40 4.30
N LEU A 107 3.72 14.31 3.65
CA LEU A 107 5.03 13.68 3.84
C LEU A 107 6.12 14.20 2.88
N LYS A 108 5.79 15.15 2.01
CA LYS A 108 6.70 15.64 0.97
C LYS A 108 7.98 16.26 1.54
N GLY A 109 7.86 16.98 2.66
CA GLY A 109 8.99 17.74 3.23
C GLY A 109 9.63 18.69 2.19
N LYS A 110 10.94 18.96 2.37
CA LYS A 110 11.70 19.84 1.46
C LYS A 110 12.19 19.14 0.17
N THR A 111 12.30 17.80 0.19
CA THR A 111 13.03 17.03 -0.83
C THR A 111 12.22 15.85 -1.39
N ASN A 112 10.91 15.99 -1.52
CA ASN A 112 10.02 14.95 -2.06
C ASN A 112 10.13 13.60 -1.31
N GLN A 113 10.24 13.64 0.01
CA GLN A 113 10.42 12.45 0.87
C GLN A 113 9.32 11.40 0.70
N HIS A 114 8.11 11.79 0.31
CA HIS A 114 7.00 10.88 0.05
C HIS A 114 7.31 9.84 -1.03
N PHE A 115 7.98 10.20 -2.13
CA PHE A 115 8.41 9.24 -3.14
C PHE A 115 9.49 8.30 -2.61
N ARG A 116 10.44 8.83 -1.84
CA ARG A 116 11.46 8.01 -1.18
C ARG A 116 10.83 7.02 -0.19
N ILE A 117 9.82 7.42 0.56
CA ILE A 117 9.09 6.52 1.47
C ILE A 117 8.41 5.38 0.69
N MET A 118 7.81 5.66 -0.47
CA MET A 118 7.22 4.64 -1.34
C MET A 118 8.27 3.63 -1.82
N GLU A 119 9.44 4.10 -2.23
CA GLU A 119 10.54 3.23 -2.66
C GLU A 119 11.08 2.39 -1.51
N LEU A 120 11.37 3.01 -0.36
CA LEU A 120 11.88 2.33 0.82
C LEU A 120 10.87 1.30 1.37
N ALA A 121 9.57 1.56 1.28
CA ALA A 121 8.55 0.60 1.66
C ALA A 121 8.63 -0.68 0.83
N PHE A 122 8.83 -0.55 -0.48
CA PHE A 122 8.94 -1.70 -1.37
C PHE A 122 10.29 -2.43 -1.23
N ASP A 123 11.37 -1.69 -1.12
CA ASP A 123 12.75 -2.21 -1.10
C ASP A 123 13.22 -2.59 0.34
N ILE A 124 12.32 -2.59 1.33
CA ILE A 124 12.60 -2.93 2.73
C ILE A 124 13.71 -2.02 3.31
N GLY A 125 13.64 -0.74 2.96
CA GLY A 125 14.63 0.24 3.36
C GLY A 125 14.35 0.87 4.72
N ASN A 126 15.32 1.61 5.22
CA ASN A 126 15.22 2.38 6.44
C ASN A 126 14.99 3.86 6.14
N TYR A 127 14.09 4.47 6.90
CA TYR A 127 13.83 5.88 6.89
C TYR A 127 14.07 6.46 8.29
N GLY A 128 14.86 7.51 8.35
CA GLY A 128 15.23 8.10 9.62
C GLY A 128 15.14 9.62 9.61
N GLN A 129 15.05 10.16 10.81
CA GLN A 129 15.18 11.59 11.07
C GLN A 129 16.20 11.79 12.18
N ASP A 130 17.18 12.64 11.91
CA ASP A 130 18.20 13.02 12.86
C ASP A 130 17.99 14.49 13.23
N ARG A 131 17.41 14.75 14.41
CA ARG A 131 17.09 16.09 14.91
C ARG A 131 17.59 16.28 16.32
N VAL A 132 18.31 17.37 16.55
CA VAL A 132 18.98 17.69 17.81
C VAL A 132 18.10 18.36 18.89
N GLY A 133 16.83 18.62 18.62
CA GLY A 133 15.93 19.26 19.59
C GLY A 133 15.43 18.28 20.66
N VAL A 134 15.31 18.72 21.90
CA VAL A 134 14.89 17.88 23.06
C VAL A 134 13.52 17.21 22.88
N GLN A 135 12.66 17.75 22.01
CA GLN A 135 11.32 17.22 21.72
C GLN A 135 11.24 16.59 20.32
N SER A 136 12.36 16.43 19.64
CA SER A 136 12.37 15.91 18.27
C SER A 136 12.56 14.41 18.22
N VAL A 137 11.92 13.78 17.22
CA VAL A 137 12.12 12.36 16.95
C VAL A 137 13.46 12.18 16.27
N THR A 138 14.35 11.43 16.91
CA THR A 138 15.65 11.00 16.35
C THR A 138 15.64 9.48 16.30
N GLU A 139 15.14 8.93 15.20
CA GLU A 139 14.96 7.50 15.04
C GLU A 139 15.16 7.10 13.58
N THR A 140 15.65 5.89 13.39
CA THR A 140 15.70 5.22 12.09
C THR A 140 14.83 3.98 12.17
N VAL A 141 13.86 3.88 11.28
CA VAL A 141 12.87 2.80 11.27
C VAL A 141 12.86 2.09 9.92
N LYS A 142 12.61 0.79 9.95
CA LYS A 142 12.32 0.02 8.76
C LYS A 142 10.94 0.39 8.24
N VAL A 143 10.84 0.74 6.96
CA VAL A 143 9.57 1.19 6.39
C VAL A 143 8.71 -0.02 6.04
N ARG A 144 7.70 -0.29 6.87
CA ARG A 144 6.64 -1.27 6.67
C ARG A 144 5.32 -0.55 6.46
N PHE A 145 5.04 -0.19 5.22
CA PHE A 145 3.92 0.68 4.89
C PHE A 145 3.17 0.21 3.66
N ASN A 146 1.91 -0.15 3.85
CA ASN A 146 0.96 -0.53 2.82
C ASN A 146 -0.09 0.57 2.66
N TRP A 147 -0.54 0.81 1.44
CA TRP A 147 -1.57 1.80 1.19
C TRP A 147 -2.31 1.56 -0.12
N ASN A 148 -3.52 2.06 -0.20
CA ASN A 148 -4.23 2.30 -1.46
C ASN A 148 -4.66 3.75 -1.57
N ALA A 149 -4.51 4.29 -2.78
CA ALA A 149 -4.93 5.62 -3.11
C ALA A 149 -5.89 5.63 -4.30
N CYS A 150 -6.71 6.68 -4.36
CA CYS A 150 -7.57 6.96 -5.50
C CYS A 150 -7.19 8.30 -6.12
N CYS A 151 -7.35 8.41 -7.44
CA CYS A 151 -7.17 9.68 -8.16
C CYS A 151 -7.85 9.64 -9.52
N THR A 152 -7.94 10.78 -10.20
CA THR A 152 -8.29 10.82 -11.61
C THR A 152 -7.06 10.58 -12.48
N PRO A 153 -7.20 10.08 -13.72
CA PRO A 153 -6.07 9.82 -14.59
C PRO A 153 -5.16 11.03 -14.82
N LYS A 154 -5.74 12.23 -14.97
CA LYS A 154 -4.97 13.46 -15.12
C LYS A 154 -4.15 13.77 -13.87
N LYS A 155 -4.78 13.77 -12.69
CA LYS A 155 -4.08 13.99 -11.40
C LYS A 155 -2.97 12.97 -11.18
N CYS A 156 -3.20 11.70 -11.54
CA CYS A 156 -2.20 10.65 -11.44
C CYS A 156 -0.96 10.94 -12.30
N ARG A 157 -1.16 11.25 -13.58
CA ARG A 157 -0.07 11.62 -14.48
C ARG A 157 0.70 12.86 -14.00
N ASP A 158 -0.01 13.89 -13.59
CA ASP A 158 0.61 15.15 -13.10
C ASP A 158 1.43 14.88 -11.82
N TYR A 159 0.94 14.03 -10.94
CA TYR A 159 1.61 13.69 -9.68
C TYR A 159 2.96 12.99 -9.89
N PHE A 160 3.01 12.02 -10.80
CA PHE A 160 4.21 11.24 -11.10
C PHE A 160 5.08 11.84 -12.22
N ARG A 161 4.70 12.95 -12.84
CA ARG A 161 5.39 13.51 -14.01
C ARG A 161 6.89 13.64 -13.85
N ARG A 162 7.37 14.04 -12.67
CA ARG A 162 8.79 14.26 -12.39
C ARG A 162 9.59 13.01 -12.05
N VAL A 163 8.90 11.89 -11.82
CA VAL A 163 9.50 10.65 -11.34
C VAL A 163 9.05 9.43 -12.17
N VAL A 164 8.61 9.66 -13.40
CA VAL A 164 8.08 8.63 -14.29
C VAL A 164 9.10 7.50 -14.52
N THR A 165 10.38 7.86 -14.63
CA THR A 165 11.47 6.90 -14.85
C THR A 165 12.23 6.53 -13.58
N ASP A 166 11.95 7.20 -12.45
CA ASP A 166 12.79 7.12 -11.23
C ASP A 166 12.40 5.98 -10.28
N GLY A 167 11.40 5.18 -10.66
CA GLY A 167 11.13 3.92 -9.98
C GLY A 167 9.88 3.82 -9.11
N PRO A 168 9.18 4.88 -8.61
CA PRO A 168 7.97 4.70 -7.81
C PRO A 168 6.86 3.94 -8.57
N ILE A 169 6.63 4.28 -9.84
CA ILE A 169 5.58 3.68 -10.67
C ILE A 169 5.76 2.17 -10.80
N SER A 170 6.99 1.70 -11.00
CA SER A 170 7.25 0.26 -11.14
C SER A 170 7.00 -0.55 -9.85
N ARG A 171 6.94 0.13 -8.68
CA ARG A 171 6.72 -0.47 -7.35
C ARG A 171 5.26 -0.48 -6.90
N ILE A 172 4.38 0.19 -7.64
CA ILE A 172 2.97 0.37 -7.29
C ILE A 172 2.11 -0.42 -8.27
N SER A 173 1.05 -1.06 -7.79
CA SER A 173 0.03 -1.68 -8.64
C SER A 173 -1.00 -0.63 -9.06
N PHE A 174 -1.33 -0.59 -10.35
CA PHE A 174 -2.32 0.33 -10.88
C PHE A 174 -3.58 -0.41 -11.34
N ALA A 175 -4.72 0.20 -11.06
CA ALA A 175 -6.01 -0.16 -11.59
C ALA A 175 -6.68 1.07 -12.18
N THR A 176 -7.50 0.90 -13.20
CA THR A 176 -8.25 1.98 -13.82
C THR A 176 -9.68 1.54 -14.11
N ILE A 177 -10.60 2.50 -14.11
CA ILE A 177 -11.96 2.29 -14.58
C ILE A 177 -12.11 3.14 -15.83
N GLU A 178 -12.59 2.55 -16.91
CA GLU A 178 -12.81 3.27 -18.14
C GLU A 178 -13.97 4.25 -18.03
N ARG A 179 -13.89 5.33 -18.79
CA ARG A 179 -14.98 6.30 -18.87
C ARG A 179 -16.20 5.64 -19.48
N ARG A 180 -17.32 5.71 -18.76
CA ARG A 180 -18.59 5.20 -19.26
C ARG A 180 -19.11 6.04 -20.43
N PRO A 181 -19.86 5.45 -21.37
CA PRO A 181 -20.57 6.21 -22.38
C PRO A 181 -21.51 7.27 -21.75
N CYS A 182 -21.63 8.41 -22.41
CA CYS A 182 -22.58 9.44 -22.00
C CYS A 182 -23.99 8.87 -21.92
N GLY A 183 -24.73 9.18 -20.84
CA GLY A 183 -26.10 8.71 -20.64
C GLY A 183 -26.24 7.26 -20.16
N SER A 184 -25.14 6.52 -19.97
CA SER A 184 -25.23 5.19 -19.38
C SER A 184 -25.68 5.25 -17.90
N ALA A 185 -26.43 4.23 -17.46
CA ALA A 185 -26.86 4.11 -16.07
C ALA A 185 -25.67 4.09 -15.09
N MET A 186 -25.88 4.62 -13.90
CA MET A 186 -24.89 4.50 -12.83
C MET A 186 -24.70 3.03 -12.45
N PRO A 187 -23.46 2.54 -12.26
CA PRO A 187 -23.26 1.18 -11.80
C PRO A 187 -23.85 1.01 -10.41
N ILE A 188 -24.55 -0.10 -10.22
CA ILE A 188 -25.03 -0.53 -8.91
C ILE A 188 -23.97 -1.47 -8.35
N TYR A 189 -23.36 -1.10 -7.23
CA TYR A 189 -22.40 -1.96 -6.52
C TYR A 189 -23.17 -2.87 -5.56
N GLY A 190 -22.67 -4.10 -5.41
CA GLY A 190 -23.23 -5.04 -4.45
C GLY A 190 -23.16 -4.53 -3.01
N THR A 191 -24.02 -5.05 -2.17
CA THR A 191 -23.94 -4.84 -0.71
C THR A 191 -23.04 -5.89 -0.09
N TYR A 192 -22.26 -5.46 0.89
CA TYR A 192 -21.46 -6.36 1.72
C TYR A 192 -22.18 -6.53 3.04
N ASP A 193 -22.66 -7.73 3.29
CA ASP A 193 -23.48 -8.08 4.46
C ASP A 193 -22.74 -9.06 5.39
N ALA A 194 -23.45 -9.56 6.39
CA ALA A 194 -22.89 -10.52 7.35
C ALA A 194 -22.44 -11.83 6.69
N ALA A 195 -23.09 -12.27 5.63
CA ALA A 195 -22.69 -13.48 4.91
C ALA A 195 -21.32 -13.27 4.23
N PHE A 196 -21.07 -12.10 3.66
CA PHE A 196 -19.76 -11.75 3.12
C PHE A 196 -18.68 -11.72 4.21
N ASP A 197 -18.98 -11.20 5.40
CA ASP A 197 -18.05 -11.22 6.53
C ASP A 197 -17.70 -12.65 6.95
N GLU A 198 -18.69 -13.53 7.02
CA GLU A 198 -18.48 -14.96 7.35
C GLU A 198 -17.60 -15.65 6.31
N GLU A 199 -17.80 -15.38 5.03
CA GLU A 199 -16.98 -15.92 3.94
C GLU A 199 -15.53 -15.42 4.00
N LEU A 200 -15.31 -14.15 4.32
CA LEU A 200 -13.96 -13.57 4.42
C LEU A 200 -13.20 -13.96 5.68
N LYS A 201 -13.93 -14.21 6.77
CA LYS A 201 -13.32 -14.41 8.10
C LYS A 201 -12.20 -15.44 8.15
N PRO A 202 -12.30 -16.65 7.57
CA PRO A 202 -11.23 -17.64 7.61
C PRO A 202 -9.93 -17.14 6.97
N TYR A 203 -10.03 -16.40 5.88
CA TYR A 203 -8.89 -15.82 5.16
C TYR A 203 -8.22 -14.71 5.97
N ILE A 204 -9.01 -13.83 6.56
CA ILE A 204 -8.52 -12.76 7.43
C ILE A 204 -7.84 -13.35 8.68
N ASP A 205 -8.45 -14.34 9.32
CA ASP A 205 -7.90 -15.00 10.51
C ASP A 205 -6.55 -15.67 10.20
N ASN A 206 -6.40 -16.27 9.02
CA ASN A 206 -5.14 -16.84 8.58
C ASN A 206 -4.05 -15.77 8.43
N LEU A 207 -4.39 -14.62 7.84
CA LEU A 207 -3.45 -13.51 7.70
C LEU A 207 -3.08 -12.89 9.06
N LEU A 208 -4.04 -12.71 9.96
CA LEU A 208 -3.80 -12.15 11.29
C LEU A 208 -2.91 -13.04 12.17
N LYS A 209 -2.94 -14.35 11.96
CA LYS A 209 -2.10 -15.33 12.68
C LYS A 209 -0.73 -15.52 12.05
N ALA A 210 -0.55 -15.15 10.78
CA ALA A 210 0.69 -15.39 10.05
C ALA A 210 1.87 -14.68 10.71
N ARG A 211 2.96 -15.42 10.88
CA ARG A 211 4.24 -14.91 11.42
C ARG A 211 5.38 -15.67 10.75
N GLY A 212 6.49 -14.96 10.55
CA GLY A 212 7.72 -15.54 10.05
C GLY A 212 7.80 -15.62 8.54
N LEU A 213 8.70 -16.44 8.05
CA LEU A 213 9.00 -16.60 6.63
C LEU A 213 7.94 -17.46 5.94
N VAL A 214 7.47 -17.00 4.79
CA VAL A 214 6.56 -17.78 3.91
C VAL A 214 7.40 -18.46 2.84
N ASP A 215 7.34 -19.79 2.79
CA ASP A 215 7.89 -20.58 1.70
C ASP A 215 6.75 -21.04 0.78
N CYS A 216 6.71 -20.50 -0.43
CA CYS A 216 5.74 -20.85 -1.47
C CYS A 216 6.45 -21.09 -2.80
N PRO A 217 6.92 -22.33 -3.05
CA PRO A 217 7.63 -22.66 -4.30
C PRO A 217 6.81 -22.39 -5.56
N GLN A 218 5.48 -22.55 -5.49
CA GLN A 218 4.58 -22.29 -6.61
C GLN A 218 4.55 -20.81 -6.96
N ALA A 219 4.50 -19.91 -5.96
CA ALA A 219 4.56 -18.47 -6.18
C ALA A 219 5.92 -18.07 -6.80
N MET A 220 7.02 -18.65 -6.34
CA MET A 220 8.35 -18.40 -6.89
C MET A 220 8.46 -18.89 -8.34
N LYS A 221 7.93 -20.07 -8.64
CA LYS A 221 7.90 -20.60 -10.01
C LYS A 221 7.09 -19.71 -10.94
N LEU A 222 5.92 -19.24 -10.47
CA LEU A 222 5.08 -18.32 -11.24
C LEU A 222 5.80 -16.99 -11.49
N ALA A 223 6.41 -16.39 -10.48
CA ALA A 223 7.15 -15.13 -10.62
C ALA A 223 8.29 -15.23 -11.64
N LYS A 224 9.07 -16.31 -11.60
CA LYS A 224 10.13 -16.56 -12.58
C LYS A 224 9.58 -16.66 -14.00
N LYS A 225 8.48 -17.38 -14.17
CA LYS A 225 7.82 -17.51 -15.49
C LYS A 225 7.31 -16.17 -16.00
N LEU A 226 6.73 -15.31 -15.14
CA LEU A 226 6.27 -13.98 -15.54
C LEU A 226 7.43 -13.06 -15.97
N VAL A 227 8.60 -13.16 -15.31
CA VAL A 227 9.81 -12.44 -15.74
C VAL A 227 10.21 -12.85 -17.15
N GLU A 228 10.25 -14.15 -17.44
CA GLU A 228 10.63 -14.68 -18.74
C GLU A 228 9.62 -14.26 -19.84
N GLU A 229 8.33 -14.36 -19.56
CA GLU A 229 7.26 -13.94 -20.46
C GLU A 229 7.34 -12.43 -20.78
N ASN A 230 7.58 -11.59 -19.77
CA ASN A 230 7.69 -10.14 -19.94
C ASN A 230 8.96 -9.74 -20.71
N ALA A 231 10.09 -10.38 -20.41
CA ALA A 231 11.34 -10.15 -21.13
C ALA A 231 11.21 -10.54 -22.61
N GLU A 232 10.56 -11.67 -22.90
CA GLU A 232 10.34 -12.13 -24.26
C GLU A 232 9.38 -11.18 -25.02
N PHE A 233 8.31 -10.72 -24.36
CA PHE A 233 7.42 -9.73 -24.96
C PHE A 233 8.14 -8.41 -25.27
N ALA A 234 8.96 -7.91 -24.34
CA ALA A 234 9.78 -6.70 -24.55
C ALA A 234 10.73 -6.88 -25.73
N ARG A 235 11.42 -8.03 -25.81
CA ARG A 235 12.34 -8.37 -26.88
C ARG A 235 11.66 -8.43 -28.25
N LEU A 236 10.49 -9.09 -28.33
CA LEU A 236 9.76 -9.26 -29.60
C LEU A 236 9.12 -7.95 -30.06
N SER A 237 8.57 -7.17 -29.14
CA SER A 237 7.91 -5.90 -29.45
C SER A 237 8.87 -4.72 -29.59
N GLN A 238 10.13 -4.86 -29.16
CA GLN A 238 11.11 -3.75 -29.04
C GLN A 238 10.53 -2.55 -28.28
N ASN A 239 9.69 -2.83 -27.27
CA ASN A 239 8.98 -1.81 -26.50
C ASN A 239 9.71 -1.51 -25.19
N TYR A 240 10.62 -0.53 -25.22
CA TYR A 240 11.38 -0.10 -24.05
C TYR A 240 10.50 0.46 -22.92
N VAL A 241 9.35 1.06 -23.25
CA VAL A 241 8.40 1.56 -22.25
C VAL A 241 7.80 0.42 -21.45
N PHE A 242 7.37 -0.63 -22.16
CA PHE A 242 6.87 -1.85 -21.51
C PHE A 242 7.96 -2.49 -20.63
N GLU A 243 9.16 -2.63 -21.15
CA GLU A 243 10.29 -3.20 -20.40
C GLU A 243 10.53 -2.43 -19.10
N ASN A 244 10.62 -1.09 -19.16
CA ASN A 244 10.82 -0.23 -18.01
C ASN A 244 9.71 -0.40 -16.94
N LEU A 245 8.45 -0.41 -17.36
CA LEU A 245 7.30 -0.56 -16.47
C LEU A 245 7.20 -1.95 -15.85
N SER A 246 7.75 -2.97 -16.52
CA SER A 246 7.64 -4.38 -16.11
C SER A 246 8.69 -4.83 -15.08
N PHE A 247 9.73 -4.06 -14.82
CA PHE A 247 10.89 -4.50 -14.02
C PHE A 247 10.57 -5.07 -12.65
N ARG A 248 9.51 -4.62 -11.99
CA ARG A 248 9.12 -5.10 -10.66
C ARG A 248 7.77 -5.82 -10.64
N ALA A 249 7.15 -6.00 -11.81
CA ALA A 249 5.84 -6.63 -11.90
C ALA A 249 5.83 -8.06 -11.33
N ASN A 250 6.91 -8.82 -11.58
CA ASN A 250 7.08 -10.17 -11.04
C ASN A 250 7.21 -10.19 -9.51
N VAL A 251 7.86 -9.20 -8.92
CA VAL A 251 7.98 -9.10 -7.44
C VAL A 251 6.61 -8.80 -6.83
N ILE A 252 5.86 -7.86 -7.40
CA ILE A 252 4.49 -7.55 -6.97
C ILE A 252 3.60 -8.80 -7.11
N ALA A 253 3.70 -9.52 -8.21
CA ALA A 253 2.98 -10.78 -8.44
C ALA A 253 3.34 -11.83 -7.38
N TYR A 254 4.62 -12.00 -7.09
CA TYR A 254 5.11 -12.90 -6.04
C TYR A 254 4.53 -12.56 -4.66
N LEU A 255 4.58 -11.28 -4.26
CA LEU A 255 4.03 -10.83 -2.98
C LEU A 255 2.52 -11.07 -2.88
N LYS A 256 1.76 -10.72 -3.91
CA LYS A 256 0.32 -11.02 -3.99
C LYS A 256 0.03 -12.52 -3.87
N ALA A 257 0.80 -13.34 -4.57
CA ALA A 257 0.66 -14.79 -4.55
C ALA A 257 0.93 -15.37 -3.15
N CYS A 258 1.98 -14.91 -2.47
CA CYS A 258 2.28 -15.31 -1.10
C CYS A 258 1.18 -14.90 -0.12
N VAL A 259 0.64 -13.68 -0.23
CA VAL A 259 -0.47 -13.22 0.62
C VAL A 259 -1.71 -14.08 0.41
N LEU A 260 -2.08 -14.37 -0.83
CA LEU A 260 -3.23 -15.23 -1.14
C LEU A 260 -3.02 -16.69 -0.68
N TYR A 261 -1.80 -17.20 -0.83
CA TYR A 261 -1.43 -18.53 -0.34
C TYR A 261 -1.60 -18.64 1.19
N VAL A 262 -1.11 -17.65 1.93
CA VAL A 262 -1.27 -17.60 3.40
C VAL A 262 -2.74 -17.45 3.78
N ALA A 263 -3.46 -16.53 3.12
CA ALA A 263 -4.90 -16.35 3.34
C ALA A 263 -5.67 -17.65 3.14
N ASN A 264 -5.29 -18.44 2.14
CA ASN A 264 -5.91 -19.75 1.84
C ASN A 264 -5.37 -20.91 2.69
N GLY A 265 -4.80 -20.61 3.87
CA GLY A 265 -4.31 -21.62 4.80
C GLY A 265 -3.11 -22.42 4.29
N MET A 266 -2.19 -21.80 3.61
CA MET A 266 -0.99 -22.40 3.00
C MET A 266 -1.32 -23.44 1.93
N LYS A 267 -2.42 -23.24 1.20
CA LYS A 267 -2.84 -24.11 0.10
C LYS A 267 -2.77 -23.34 -1.22
N TRP A 268 -2.02 -23.88 -2.16
CA TRP A 268 -1.98 -23.36 -3.51
C TRP A 268 -3.15 -23.89 -4.33
N GLU A 269 -3.82 -23.00 -5.05
CA GLU A 269 -4.91 -23.34 -5.95
C GLU A 269 -4.72 -22.69 -7.32
N LYS A 270 -5.30 -23.29 -8.35
CA LYS A 270 -5.28 -22.78 -9.71
C LYS A 270 -5.86 -21.36 -9.81
N SER A 271 -6.89 -21.06 -9.03
CA SER A 271 -7.52 -19.74 -8.94
C SER A 271 -6.56 -18.64 -8.50
N ILE A 272 -5.62 -18.95 -7.60
CA ILE A 272 -4.55 -18.02 -7.19
C ILE A 272 -3.66 -17.72 -8.40
N GLU A 273 -3.17 -18.73 -9.10
CA GLU A 273 -2.32 -18.55 -10.28
C GLU A 273 -3.03 -17.71 -11.36
N ASP A 274 -4.28 -18.04 -11.67
CA ASP A 274 -5.06 -17.35 -12.69
C ASP A 274 -5.30 -15.88 -12.33
N PHE A 275 -5.62 -15.60 -11.07
CA PHE A 275 -5.77 -14.24 -10.57
C PHE A 275 -4.45 -13.44 -10.64
N ILE A 276 -3.33 -14.03 -10.24
CA ILE A 276 -2.03 -13.36 -10.26
C ILE A 276 -1.60 -13.03 -11.68
N ARG A 277 -1.77 -13.95 -12.64
CA ARG A 277 -1.50 -13.72 -14.06
C ARG A 277 -2.34 -12.59 -14.62
N TRP A 278 -3.64 -12.61 -14.31
CA TRP A 278 -4.54 -11.53 -14.72
C TRP A 278 -4.13 -10.20 -14.08
N SER A 279 -3.88 -10.17 -12.79
CA SER A 279 -3.54 -8.97 -12.02
C SER A 279 -2.25 -8.31 -12.52
N GLU A 280 -1.23 -9.10 -12.84
CA GLU A 280 0.05 -8.60 -13.37
C GLU A 280 -0.12 -7.99 -14.76
N ARG A 281 -0.80 -8.68 -15.65
CA ARG A 281 -1.08 -8.17 -17.02
C ARG A 281 -1.94 -6.91 -16.99
N TYR A 282 -2.94 -6.90 -16.13
CA TYR A 282 -3.82 -5.74 -15.95
C TYR A 282 -3.07 -4.53 -15.40
N ASP A 283 -2.22 -4.72 -14.40
CA ASP A 283 -1.36 -3.67 -13.87
C ASP A 283 -0.46 -3.06 -14.96
N LEU A 284 0.22 -3.89 -15.74
CA LEU A 284 1.08 -3.43 -16.84
C LEU A 284 0.28 -2.69 -17.93
N TRP A 285 -0.90 -3.19 -18.28
CA TRP A 285 -1.79 -2.48 -19.18
C TRP A 285 -2.20 -1.10 -18.65
N CYS A 286 -2.56 -1.01 -17.39
CA CYS A 286 -2.88 0.27 -16.73
C CYS A 286 -1.69 1.24 -16.76
N LYS A 287 -0.49 0.76 -16.44
CA LYS A 287 0.74 1.57 -16.47
C LYS A 287 1.04 2.10 -17.87
N LEU A 288 0.94 1.26 -18.89
CA LEU A 288 1.11 1.68 -20.28
C LEU A 288 0.09 2.74 -20.69
N LYS A 289 -1.17 2.55 -20.32
CA LYS A 289 -2.25 3.50 -20.61
C LYS A 289 -2.06 4.85 -19.92
N LEU A 290 -1.60 4.83 -18.67
CA LEU A 290 -1.44 6.05 -17.87
C LEU A 290 -0.15 6.80 -18.19
N PHE A 291 0.95 6.09 -18.38
CA PHE A 291 2.31 6.66 -18.40
C PHE A 291 3.08 6.39 -19.69
N GLY A 292 2.56 5.52 -20.57
CA GLY A 292 3.30 5.07 -21.75
C GLY A 292 3.83 6.20 -22.62
N GLN A 293 3.03 7.25 -22.83
CA GLN A 293 3.45 8.41 -23.63
C GLN A 293 4.46 9.30 -22.90
N MET A 294 4.43 9.36 -21.56
CA MET A 294 5.29 10.21 -20.76
C MET A 294 6.75 9.72 -20.68
N ILE A 295 6.99 8.43 -20.96
CA ILE A 295 8.33 7.84 -20.91
C ILE A 295 9.11 8.10 -22.20
N TYR A 296 8.43 8.44 -23.29
CA TYR A 296 9.05 8.83 -24.55
C TYR A 296 9.47 10.33 -24.60
N ASP A 297 8.90 11.15 -23.75
CA ASP A 297 9.18 12.58 -23.64
C ASP A 297 10.36 12.86 -22.67
#